data_c709d5168a738c75c736f263cb9f9c09
#
_entry.id   c709d5168a738c75c736f263cb9f9c09
#
_cell.length_a   1.000
_cell.length_b   1.000
_cell.length_c   1.000
_cell.angle_alpha   90.00
_cell.angle_beta   90.00
_cell.angle_gamma   90.00
#
_symmetry.space_group_name_H-M   'P 1'
#
loop_
_entity.id
_entity.type
_entity.pdbx_description
1 polymer ?
#
loop_
_entity_poly.entity_id
_entity_poly.type
_entity_poly.pdbx_seq_one_letter_code
_entity_poly.pdbx_strand_id
1 'polypeptide(L)'
;MNQTTKVTFAIGGRIARITLDRPEKLNALDPEMLAALENAVSEAEQSREVRVIILAAAGEKAFCVGADILAWTALSPLDMWSQWIPRGHRVFDRLERTKQPVICAIQGFAYGGGLELALACDIRIVTDAARFAMPEVKLGTVPGWGGTDRLPRLIGRARAKQMIFTGEPIAAEVAERWGLANEVVPAASLGDRVTALAEKIAGNAPVAVQTAKQLIVSSSSATLESLAAAVNAFSDDAKEGLAAFREKRPPKFEGR
;
A
#
# COMPACT_ATOMS: atom_id res chain seq x y z
N MET A 1 -3.76 10.86 -30.47
CA MET A 1 -3.92 9.57 -29.78
C MET A 1 -4.02 9.89 -28.30
N ASN A 2 -5.20 9.70 -27.70
CA ASN A 2 -5.34 9.86 -26.25
C ASN A 2 -4.46 8.80 -25.58
N GLN A 3 -3.38 9.22 -24.92
CA GLN A 3 -2.65 8.34 -24.00
C GLN A 3 -3.61 8.03 -22.85
N THR A 4 -4.15 6.84 -22.83
CA THR A 4 -4.84 6.30 -21.65
C THR A 4 -3.81 6.26 -20.54
N THR A 5 -4.04 7.01 -19.48
CA THR A 5 -3.17 7.04 -18.30
C THR A 5 -3.24 5.67 -17.62
N LYS A 6 -2.12 4.91 -17.62
CA LYS A 6 -2.01 3.56 -17.02
C LYS A 6 -2.13 3.54 -15.49
N VAL A 7 -2.14 4.71 -14.86
CA VAL A 7 -2.39 4.93 -13.44
C VAL A 7 -3.30 6.14 -13.33
N THR A 8 -4.43 6.01 -12.68
CA THR A 8 -5.35 7.13 -12.44
C THR A 8 -5.27 7.61 -11.01
N PHE A 9 -5.50 8.89 -10.79
CA PHE A 9 -5.51 9.53 -9.49
C PHE A 9 -6.75 10.41 -9.34
N ALA A 10 -7.43 10.31 -8.21
CA ALA A 10 -8.58 11.14 -7.88
C ALA A 10 -8.64 11.41 -6.38
N ILE A 11 -9.06 12.61 -6.00
CA ILE A 11 -9.36 12.97 -4.62
C ILE A 11 -10.88 13.13 -4.46
N GLY A 12 -11.45 12.42 -3.51
CA GLY A 12 -12.85 12.53 -3.11
C GLY A 12 -12.94 12.77 -1.61
N GLY A 13 -13.30 14.00 -1.22
CA GLY A 13 -13.29 14.39 0.19
C GLY A 13 -11.89 14.27 0.80
N ARG A 14 -11.78 13.43 1.85
CA ARG A 14 -10.51 13.21 2.59
C ARG A 14 -9.72 11.99 2.12
N ILE A 15 -10.12 11.38 1.01
CA ILE A 15 -9.56 10.13 0.50
C ILE A 15 -8.99 10.37 -0.89
N ALA A 16 -7.72 10.01 -1.10
CA ALA A 16 -7.13 9.88 -2.42
C ALA A 16 -7.25 8.43 -2.90
N ARG A 17 -7.61 8.25 -4.16
CA ARG A 17 -7.65 6.95 -4.82
C ARG A 17 -6.63 6.91 -5.95
N ILE A 18 -5.72 5.96 -5.88
CA ILE A 18 -4.75 5.62 -6.92
C ILE A 18 -5.18 4.30 -7.51
N THR A 19 -5.35 4.21 -8.83
CA THR A 19 -5.78 2.98 -9.49
C THR A 19 -4.79 2.61 -10.59
N LEU A 20 -4.22 1.42 -10.53
CA LEU A 20 -3.49 0.82 -11.63
C LEU A 20 -4.49 0.50 -12.74
N ASP A 21 -4.29 1.00 -13.95
CA ASP A 21 -5.26 0.90 -15.04
C ASP A 21 -4.61 0.40 -16.34
N ARG A 22 -4.18 -0.86 -16.30
CA ARG A 22 -3.61 -1.61 -17.43
C ARG A 22 -4.09 -3.07 -17.38
N PRO A 23 -5.41 -3.31 -17.29
CA PRO A 23 -5.98 -4.65 -17.04
C PRO A 23 -5.67 -5.65 -18.16
N GLU A 24 -5.47 -5.22 -19.40
CA GLU A 24 -5.09 -6.06 -20.54
C GLU A 24 -3.69 -6.68 -20.41
N LYS A 25 -2.85 -6.13 -19.54
CA LYS A 25 -1.53 -6.64 -19.13
C LYS A 25 -1.51 -7.07 -17.66
N LEU A 26 -2.69 -7.37 -17.07
CA LEU A 26 -2.83 -7.75 -15.67
C LEU A 26 -2.17 -6.75 -14.71
N ASN A 27 -2.18 -5.48 -15.08
CA ASN A 27 -1.56 -4.36 -14.36
C ASN A 27 -0.04 -4.54 -14.12
N ALA A 28 0.66 -5.22 -15.03
CA ALA A 28 2.12 -5.34 -14.98
C ALA A 28 2.78 -3.96 -15.06
N LEU A 29 3.72 -3.71 -14.15
CA LEU A 29 4.37 -2.41 -13.96
C LEU A 29 5.48 -2.19 -15.00
N ASP A 30 5.33 -1.14 -15.78
CA ASP A 30 6.36 -0.60 -16.67
C ASP A 30 6.94 0.71 -16.09
N PRO A 31 8.01 1.27 -16.71
CA PRO A 31 8.62 2.52 -16.22
C PRO A 31 7.66 3.71 -16.14
N GLU A 32 6.67 3.78 -17.04
CA GLU A 32 5.66 4.87 -17.06
C GLU A 32 4.71 4.72 -15.87
N MET A 33 4.25 3.51 -15.57
CA MET A 33 3.40 3.25 -14.41
C MET A 33 4.13 3.54 -13.09
N LEU A 34 5.41 3.18 -12.97
CA LEU A 34 6.20 3.52 -11.78
C LEU A 34 6.31 5.03 -11.59
N ALA A 35 6.56 5.79 -12.67
CA ALA A 35 6.62 7.25 -12.60
C ALA A 35 5.25 7.88 -12.27
N ALA A 36 4.17 7.36 -12.88
CA ALA A 36 2.81 7.84 -12.61
C ALA A 36 2.37 7.54 -11.17
N LEU A 37 2.72 6.36 -10.65
CA LEU A 37 2.48 5.98 -9.25
C LEU A 37 3.24 6.90 -8.28
N GLU A 38 4.52 7.19 -8.56
CA GLU A 38 5.33 8.12 -7.77
C GLU A 38 4.71 9.53 -7.73
N ASN A 39 4.24 10.02 -8.88
CA ASN A 39 3.57 11.32 -8.98
C ASN A 39 2.25 11.33 -8.21
N ALA A 40 1.42 10.28 -8.32
CA ALA A 40 0.16 10.17 -7.60
C ALA A 40 0.36 10.15 -6.07
N VAL A 41 1.36 9.43 -5.58
CA VAL A 41 1.73 9.43 -4.16
C VAL A 41 2.19 10.82 -3.73
N SER A 42 3.03 11.48 -4.54
CA SER A 42 3.49 12.85 -4.29
C SER A 42 2.35 13.85 -4.18
N GLU A 43 1.37 13.76 -5.08
CA GLU A 43 0.21 14.65 -5.08
C GLU A 43 -0.67 14.43 -3.85
N ALA A 44 -0.89 13.15 -3.46
CA ALA A 44 -1.60 12.82 -2.23
C ALA A 44 -0.88 13.36 -0.98
N GLU A 45 0.45 13.26 -0.90
CA GLU A 45 1.26 13.77 0.22
C GLU A 45 1.20 15.29 0.37
N GLN A 46 1.15 16.01 -0.74
CA GLN A 46 1.12 17.48 -0.76
C GLN A 46 -0.27 18.05 -0.41
N SER A 47 -1.32 17.27 -0.64
CA SER A 47 -2.68 17.69 -0.31
C SER A 47 -2.89 17.71 1.20
N ARG A 48 -3.34 18.86 1.73
CA ARG A 48 -3.73 19.01 3.14
C ARG A 48 -5.06 18.34 3.46
N GLU A 49 -5.88 18.08 2.46
CA GLU A 49 -7.21 17.47 2.62
C GLU A 49 -7.12 15.95 2.70
N VAL A 50 -6.15 15.34 2.03
CA VAL A 50 -6.01 13.88 1.97
C VAL A 50 -5.53 13.33 3.30
N ARG A 51 -6.36 12.46 3.90
CA ARG A 51 -6.08 11.77 5.17
C ARG A 51 -5.78 10.29 5.00
N VAL A 52 -6.27 9.67 3.93
CA VAL A 52 -6.09 8.24 3.60
C VAL A 52 -5.88 8.09 2.10
N ILE A 53 -5.04 7.15 1.71
CA ILE A 53 -4.83 6.73 0.33
C ILE A 53 -5.43 5.34 0.15
N ILE A 54 -6.21 5.13 -0.92
CA ILE A 54 -6.63 3.82 -1.38
C ILE A 54 -5.84 3.50 -2.64
N LEU A 55 -5.11 2.39 -2.63
CA LEU A 55 -4.47 1.83 -3.81
C LEU A 55 -5.31 0.66 -4.32
N ALA A 56 -5.79 0.76 -5.54
CA ALA A 56 -6.64 -0.23 -6.19
C ALA A 56 -6.12 -0.54 -7.61
N ALA A 57 -6.78 -1.47 -8.29
CA ALA A 57 -6.45 -1.78 -9.68
C ALA A 57 -7.73 -2.04 -10.49
N ALA A 58 -7.69 -1.68 -11.76
CA ALA A 58 -8.75 -1.96 -12.73
C ALA A 58 -8.72 -3.42 -13.19
N GLY A 59 -9.87 -3.90 -13.65
CA GLY A 59 -10.08 -5.29 -14.10
C GLY A 59 -10.36 -6.25 -12.94
N GLU A 60 -10.77 -7.45 -13.27
CA GLU A 60 -11.23 -8.44 -12.28
C GLU A 60 -10.17 -9.49 -11.92
N LYS A 61 -9.22 -9.77 -12.84
CA LYS A 61 -8.32 -10.92 -12.74
C LYS A 61 -7.12 -10.67 -11.82
N ALA A 62 -6.57 -9.46 -11.84
CA ALA A 62 -5.33 -9.17 -11.13
C ALA A 62 -5.32 -7.77 -10.53
N PHE A 63 -4.82 -7.67 -9.32
CA PHE A 63 -4.34 -6.41 -8.79
C PHE A 63 -3.09 -5.96 -9.56
N CYS A 64 -2.04 -6.79 -9.55
CA CYS A 64 -0.81 -6.57 -10.31
C CYS A 64 0.02 -7.85 -10.34
N VAL A 65 0.54 -8.22 -11.52
CA VAL A 65 1.38 -9.43 -11.67
C VAL A 65 2.88 -9.14 -11.63
N GLY A 66 3.27 -7.93 -11.22
CA GLY A 66 4.67 -7.55 -11.03
C GLY A 66 5.23 -6.72 -12.18
N ALA A 67 6.53 -6.78 -12.38
CA ALA A 67 7.22 -6.07 -13.44
C ALA A 67 6.79 -6.54 -14.83
N ASP A 68 6.63 -5.62 -15.78
CA ASP A 68 6.45 -5.98 -17.19
C ASP A 68 7.72 -6.64 -17.70
N ILE A 69 7.63 -7.95 -17.99
CA ILE A 69 8.78 -8.77 -18.40
C ILE A 69 9.44 -8.22 -19.67
N LEU A 70 8.66 -7.71 -20.62
CA LEU A 70 9.21 -7.13 -21.85
C LEU A 70 10.01 -5.85 -21.57
N ALA A 71 9.60 -5.08 -20.56
CA ALA A 71 10.30 -3.85 -20.18
C ALA A 71 11.65 -4.16 -19.52
N TRP A 72 11.71 -5.13 -18.60
CA TRP A 72 12.96 -5.40 -17.89
C TRP A 72 13.93 -6.35 -18.63
N THR A 73 13.45 -7.27 -19.46
CA THR A 73 14.33 -8.14 -20.27
C THR A 73 15.10 -7.39 -21.34
N ALA A 74 14.66 -6.19 -21.72
CA ALA A 74 15.39 -5.31 -22.63
C ALA A 74 16.55 -4.54 -21.95
N LEU A 75 16.66 -4.59 -20.62
CA LEU A 75 17.68 -3.85 -19.87
C LEU A 75 19.01 -4.62 -19.82
N SER A 76 20.11 -3.87 -19.88
CA SER A 76 21.41 -4.44 -19.53
C SER A 76 21.48 -4.79 -18.04
N PRO A 77 22.37 -5.71 -17.61
CA PRO A 77 22.58 -5.97 -16.18
C PRO A 77 22.93 -4.70 -15.37
N LEU A 78 23.65 -3.76 -16.00
CA LEU A 78 24.00 -2.49 -15.37
C LEU A 78 22.77 -1.58 -15.19
N ASP A 79 21.89 -1.49 -16.20
CA ASP A 79 20.66 -0.70 -16.11
C ASP A 79 19.68 -1.32 -15.12
N MET A 80 19.64 -2.66 -15.07
CA MET A 80 18.86 -3.37 -14.06
C MET A 80 19.29 -2.94 -12.65
N TRP A 81 20.60 -3.00 -12.36
CA TRP A 81 21.15 -2.66 -11.05
C TRP A 81 21.08 -1.17 -10.73
N SER A 82 21.39 -0.28 -11.70
CA SER A 82 21.56 1.16 -11.45
C SER A 82 20.28 1.99 -11.61
N GLN A 83 19.27 1.49 -12.33
CA GLN A 83 18.07 2.23 -12.68
C GLN A 83 16.78 1.53 -12.28
N TRP A 84 16.56 0.31 -12.77
CA TRP A 84 15.28 -0.39 -12.63
C TRP A 84 14.96 -0.74 -11.17
N ILE A 85 15.87 -1.43 -10.52
CA ILE A 85 15.70 -1.85 -9.12
C ILE A 85 15.61 -0.63 -8.19
N PRO A 86 16.52 0.37 -8.25
CA PRO A 86 16.41 1.57 -7.43
C PRO A 86 15.13 2.39 -7.67
N ARG A 87 14.62 2.43 -8.91
CA ARG A 87 13.37 3.14 -9.21
C ARG A 87 12.18 2.52 -8.49
N GLY A 88 12.00 1.21 -8.58
CA GLY A 88 10.89 0.54 -7.89
C GLY A 88 11.00 0.65 -6.37
N HIS A 89 12.21 0.49 -5.80
CA HIS A 89 12.45 0.73 -4.38
C HIS A 89 12.02 2.14 -3.97
N ARG A 90 12.46 3.17 -4.68
CA ARG A 90 12.12 4.56 -4.35
C ARG A 90 10.61 4.79 -4.30
N VAL A 91 9.86 4.25 -5.27
CA VAL A 91 8.40 4.39 -5.33
C VAL A 91 7.73 3.67 -4.18
N PHE A 92 8.13 2.41 -3.93
CA PHE A 92 7.49 1.59 -2.90
C PHE A 92 7.87 2.03 -1.49
N ASP A 93 9.13 2.43 -1.27
CA ASP A 93 9.57 3.01 0.01
C ASP A 93 8.85 4.33 0.29
N ARG A 94 8.59 5.15 -0.74
CA ARG A 94 7.81 6.37 -0.60
C ARG A 94 6.39 6.05 -0.17
N LEU A 95 5.74 5.06 -0.79
CA LEU A 95 4.40 4.63 -0.44
C LEU A 95 4.31 4.12 1.01
N GLU A 96 5.29 3.31 1.44
CA GLU A 96 5.38 2.83 2.82
C GLU A 96 5.55 3.98 3.83
N ARG A 97 6.36 4.99 3.47
CA ARG A 97 6.73 6.10 4.37
C ARG A 97 5.83 7.32 4.27
N THR A 98 4.89 7.38 3.32
CA THR A 98 3.93 8.49 3.27
C THR A 98 3.22 8.63 4.61
N LYS A 99 2.98 9.87 5.04
CA LYS A 99 2.32 10.14 6.32
C LYS A 99 0.86 9.63 6.36
N GLN A 100 0.17 9.62 5.22
CA GLN A 100 -1.18 9.10 5.13
C GLN A 100 -1.19 7.58 5.20
N PRO A 101 -2.11 6.95 5.95
CA PRO A 101 -2.38 5.53 5.84
C PRO A 101 -2.76 5.12 4.42
N VAL A 102 -2.26 3.96 3.98
CA VAL A 102 -2.51 3.41 2.66
C VAL A 102 -3.24 2.07 2.79
N ILE A 103 -4.43 1.98 2.19
CA ILE A 103 -5.23 0.75 2.11
C ILE A 103 -5.10 0.19 0.70
N CYS A 104 -4.67 -1.06 0.58
CA CYS A 104 -4.60 -1.77 -0.69
C CYS A 104 -5.84 -2.65 -0.88
N ALA A 105 -6.54 -2.45 -1.98
CA ALA A 105 -7.70 -3.25 -2.41
C ALA A 105 -7.25 -4.28 -3.45
N ILE A 106 -7.31 -5.57 -3.12
CA ILE A 106 -6.77 -6.64 -3.95
C ILE A 106 -7.88 -7.57 -4.39
N GLN A 107 -8.30 -7.46 -5.66
CA GLN A 107 -9.41 -8.23 -6.21
C GLN A 107 -8.98 -9.58 -6.81
N GLY A 108 -7.68 -9.79 -7.09
CA GLY A 108 -7.19 -10.97 -7.79
C GLY A 108 -5.70 -11.21 -7.56
N PHE A 109 -4.95 -11.54 -8.61
CA PHE A 109 -3.54 -11.89 -8.50
C PHE A 109 -2.68 -10.70 -8.05
N ALA A 110 -1.87 -10.91 -7.00
CA ALA A 110 -0.80 -10.01 -6.57
C ALA A 110 0.50 -10.82 -6.56
N TYR A 111 1.29 -10.74 -7.65
CA TYR A 111 2.46 -11.57 -7.86
C TYR A 111 3.72 -10.72 -8.00
N GLY A 112 4.85 -11.24 -7.51
CA GLY A 112 6.16 -10.58 -7.65
C GLY A 112 6.14 -9.12 -7.22
N GLY A 113 6.59 -8.21 -8.07
CA GLY A 113 6.53 -6.76 -7.84
C GLY A 113 5.13 -6.23 -7.50
N GLY A 114 4.06 -6.92 -7.91
CA GLY A 114 2.68 -6.57 -7.52
C GLY A 114 2.39 -6.90 -6.06
N LEU A 115 2.92 -8.02 -5.57
CA LEU A 115 2.88 -8.32 -4.14
C LEU A 115 3.81 -7.37 -3.36
N GLU A 116 5.01 -7.06 -3.88
CA GLU A 116 5.92 -6.09 -3.25
C GLU A 116 5.26 -4.69 -3.10
N LEU A 117 4.47 -4.26 -4.11
CA LEU A 117 3.68 -3.03 -4.04
C LEU A 117 2.59 -3.11 -2.95
N ALA A 118 1.87 -4.23 -2.88
CA ALA A 118 0.86 -4.45 -1.83
C ALA A 118 1.47 -4.49 -0.42
N LEU A 119 2.70 -5.02 -0.28
CA LEU A 119 3.46 -5.05 0.97
C LEU A 119 3.92 -3.66 1.43
N ALA A 120 4.05 -2.71 0.52
CA ALA A 120 4.37 -1.31 0.85
C ALA A 120 3.16 -0.52 1.37
N CYS A 121 1.95 -1.08 1.30
CA CYS A 121 0.74 -0.50 1.89
C CYS A 121 0.59 -0.91 3.36
N ASP A 122 -0.15 -0.12 4.15
CA ASP A 122 -0.36 -0.40 5.57
C ASP A 122 -1.37 -1.54 5.80
N ILE A 123 -2.48 -1.51 5.07
CA ILE A 123 -3.61 -2.44 5.23
C ILE A 123 -3.95 -3.06 3.87
N ARG A 124 -4.22 -4.36 3.83
CA ARG A 124 -4.61 -5.13 2.64
C ARG A 124 -5.97 -5.77 2.86
N ILE A 125 -6.99 -5.28 2.14
CA ILE A 125 -8.32 -5.91 2.06
C ILE A 125 -8.37 -6.64 0.73
N VAL A 126 -8.71 -7.92 0.77
CA VAL A 126 -8.56 -8.79 -0.39
C VAL A 126 -9.85 -9.57 -0.65
N THR A 127 -10.07 -9.99 -1.88
CA THR A 127 -11.19 -10.89 -2.18
C THR A 127 -10.80 -12.35 -1.91
N ASP A 128 -11.79 -13.22 -1.80
CA ASP A 128 -11.64 -14.68 -1.74
C ASP A 128 -10.95 -15.26 -2.99
N ALA A 129 -11.08 -14.58 -4.14
CA ALA A 129 -10.40 -14.94 -5.38
C ALA A 129 -8.92 -14.54 -5.41
N ALA A 130 -8.44 -13.72 -4.48
CA ALA A 130 -7.06 -13.22 -4.49
C ALA A 130 -6.04 -14.34 -4.29
N ARG A 131 -4.91 -14.23 -5.00
CA ARG A 131 -3.78 -15.15 -4.92
C ARG A 131 -2.48 -14.36 -4.83
N PHE A 132 -1.54 -14.85 -4.03
CA PHE A 132 -0.30 -14.16 -3.71
C PHE A 132 0.90 -15.06 -3.98
N ALA A 133 1.90 -14.57 -4.70
CA ALA A 133 3.13 -15.33 -4.98
C ALA A 133 4.34 -14.43 -5.11
N MET A 134 5.53 -15.00 -4.85
CA MET A 134 6.84 -14.44 -5.22
C MET A 134 7.50 -15.40 -6.22
N PRO A 135 7.12 -15.34 -7.52
CA PRO A 135 7.52 -16.35 -8.51
C PRO A 135 8.88 -16.07 -9.15
N GLU A 136 9.62 -15.07 -8.71
CA GLU A 136 10.87 -14.58 -9.31
C GLU A 136 11.90 -15.69 -9.50
N VAL A 137 12.00 -16.64 -8.56
CA VAL A 137 12.94 -17.77 -8.65
C VAL A 137 12.68 -18.67 -9.85
N LYS A 138 11.42 -18.73 -10.35
CA LYS A 138 11.04 -19.47 -11.56
C LYS A 138 11.56 -18.80 -12.84
N LEU A 139 11.98 -17.53 -12.74
CA LEU A 139 12.59 -16.74 -13.81
C LEU A 139 14.10 -16.58 -13.60
N GLY A 140 14.70 -17.27 -12.62
CA GLY A 140 16.12 -17.18 -12.32
C GLY A 140 16.55 -15.87 -11.65
N THR A 141 15.62 -15.15 -11.01
CA THR A 141 15.87 -13.90 -10.30
C THR A 141 15.30 -13.93 -8.89
N VAL A 142 15.32 -12.80 -8.20
CA VAL A 142 14.84 -12.62 -6.82
C VAL A 142 13.88 -11.44 -6.75
N PRO A 143 13.00 -11.36 -5.72
CA PRO A 143 12.22 -10.15 -5.47
C PRO A 143 13.13 -8.93 -5.40
N GLY A 144 12.83 -7.89 -6.16
CA GLY A 144 13.75 -6.77 -6.37
C GLY A 144 13.29 -5.42 -5.79
N TRP A 145 12.06 -5.33 -5.27
CA TRP A 145 11.47 -4.06 -4.82
C TRP A 145 11.05 -4.07 -3.34
N GLY A 146 11.75 -4.89 -2.54
CA GLY A 146 11.61 -4.92 -1.08
C GLY A 146 10.85 -6.13 -0.54
N GLY A 147 10.47 -7.10 -1.38
CA GLY A 147 9.77 -8.30 -0.95
C GLY A 147 10.57 -9.16 0.01
N THR A 148 11.89 -9.22 -0.15
CA THR A 148 12.79 -9.97 0.75
C THR A 148 12.92 -9.36 2.14
N ASP A 149 12.52 -8.10 2.32
CA ASP A 149 12.49 -7.40 3.60
C ASP A 149 11.06 -7.33 4.17
N ARG A 150 10.07 -6.81 3.41
CA ARG A 150 8.70 -6.58 3.89
C ARG A 150 7.94 -7.88 4.16
N LEU A 151 8.07 -8.88 3.27
CA LEU A 151 7.34 -10.13 3.44
C LEU A 151 7.69 -10.87 4.73
N PRO A 152 8.99 -11.10 5.08
CA PRO A 152 9.36 -11.75 6.33
C PRO A 152 8.93 -10.98 7.59
N ARG A 153 8.81 -9.65 7.53
CA ARG A 153 8.31 -8.84 8.64
C ARG A 153 6.84 -9.11 8.93
N LEU A 154 6.04 -9.42 7.91
CA LEU A 154 4.61 -9.68 8.05
C LEU A 154 4.29 -11.12 8.40
N ILE A 155 4.85 -12.09 7.67
CA ILE A 155 4.44 -13.50 7.79
C ILE A 155 5.48 -14.40 8.48
N GLY A 156 6.60 -13.82 8.89
CA GLY A 156 7.72 -14.53 9.48
C GLY A 156 8.63 -15.19 8.43
N ARG A 157 9.90 -15.40 8.81
CA ARG A 157 10.96 -15.86 7.90
C ARG A 157 10.69 -17.22 7.25
N ALA A 158 10.07 -18.15 7.98
CA ALA A 158 9.84 -19.51 7.46
C ALA A 158 8.83 -19.51 6.31
N ARG A 159 7.69 -18.82 6.48
CA ARG A 159 6.65 -18.69 5.47
C ARG A 159 7.12 -17.87 4.26
N ALA A 160 7.87 -16.78 4.51
CA ALA A 160 8.47 -15.99 3.44
C ALA A 160 9.45 -16.83 2.58
N LYS A 161 10.32 -17.63 3.21
CA LYS A 161 11.21 -18.56 2.51
C LYS A 161 10.42 -19.59 1.71
N GLN A 162 9.36 -20.16 2.28
CA GLN A 162 8.49 -21.10 1.56
C GLN A 162 7.92 -20.45 0.30
N MET A 163 7.31 -19.25 0.40
CA MET A 163 6.74 -18.55 -0.76
C MET A 163 7.80 -18.21 -1.82
N ILE A 164 8.94 -17.65 -1.39
CA ILE A 164 9.99 -17.22 -2.32
C ILE A 164 10.70 -18.42 -2.97
N PHE A 165 11.04 -19.45 -2.19
CA PHE A 165 11.82 -20.60 -2.72
C PHE A 165 11.00 -21.49 -3.64
N THR A 166 9.70 -21.63 -3.41
CA THR A 166 8.81 -22.41 -4.26
C THR A 166 8.25 -21.60 -5.42
N GLY A 167 8.07 -20.28 -5.25
CA GLY A 167 7.35 -19.43 -6.17
C GLY A 167 5.88 -19.85 -6.34
N GLU A 168 5.34 -20.66 -5.42
CA GLU A 168 3.96 -21.15 -5.49
C GLU A 168 2.98 -20.13 -4.93
N PRO A 169 1.79 -19.99 -5.53
CA PRO A 169 0.77 -19.09 -5.02
C PRO A 169 0.10 -19.63 -3.77
N ILE A 170 -0.25 -18.73 -2.86
CA ILE A 170 -1.15 -18.99 -1.73
C ILE A 170 -2.51 -18.35 -1.94
N ALA A 171 -3.56 -18.98 -1.38
CA ALA A 171 -4.93 -18.47 -1.41
C ALA A 171 -5.15 -17.34 -0.38
N ALA A 172 -6.24 -16.59 -0.55
CA ALA A 172 -6.61 -15.47 0.31
C ALA A 172 -6.74 -15.87 1.79
N GLU A 173 -7.37 -17.00 2.08
CA GLU A 173 -7.57 -17.48 3.44
C GLU A 173 -6.25 -17.90 4.10
N VAL A 174 -5.28 -18.37 3.32
CA VAL A 174 -3.92 -18.64 3.81
C VAL A 174 -3.20 -17.34 4.09
N ALA A 175 -3.33 -16.35 3.20
CA ALA A 175 -2.75 -15.03 3.36
C ALA A 175 -3.28 -14.33 4.63
N GLU A 176 -4.58 -14.41 4.91
CA GLU A 176 -5.17 -13.88 6.14
C GLU A 176 -4.64 -14.60 7.38
N ARG A 177 -4.67 -15.94 7.41
CA ARG A 177 -4.11 -16.72 8.55
C ARG A 177 -2.63 -16.44 8.81
N TRP A 178 -1.88 -16.05 7.79
CA TRP A 178 -0.46 -15.73 7.95
C TRP A 178 -0.19 -14.27 8.30
N GLY A 179 -1.22 -13.42 8.27
CA GLY A 179 -1.11 -11.97 8.51
C GLY A 179 -0.65 -11.17 7.28
N LEU A 180 -0.63 -11.80 6.09
CA LEU A 180 -0.36 -11.09 4.83
C LEU A 180 -1.54 -10.22 4.41
N ALA A 181 -2.77 -10.73 4.53
CA ALA A 181 -4.00 -9.98 4.37
C ALA A 181 -4.61 -9.63 5.72
N ASN A 182 -5.22 -8.45 5.84
CA ASN A 182 -5.90 -8.01 7.05
C ASN A 182 -7.35 -8.51 7.10
N GLU A 183 -7.97 -8.68 5.93
CA GLU A 183 -9.37 -9.11 5.83
C GLU A 183 -9.64 -9.71 4.45
N VAL A 184 -10.39 -10.82 4.41
CA VAL A 184 -10.92 -11.43 3.18
C VAL A 184 -12.40 -11.12 3.08
N VAL A 185 -12.84 -10.61 1.94
CA VAL A 185 -14.24 -10.25 1.68
C VAL A 185 -14.72 -10.82 0.34
N PRO A 186 -16.04 -11.01 0.14
CA PRO A 186 -16.57 -11.31 -1.19
C PRO A 186 -16.22 -10.22 -2.22
N ALA A 187 -15.97 -10.61 -3.46
CA ALA A 187 -15.56 -9.67 -4.51
C ALA A 187 -16.50 -8.46 -4.66
N ALA A 188 -17.81 -8.68 -4.58
CA ALA A 188 -18.82 -7.61 -4.66
C ALA A 188 -18.73 -6.59 -3.51
N SER A 189 -18.13 -6.96 -2.38
CA SER A 189 -18.05 -6.12 -1.18
C SER A 189 -16.72 -5.37 -1.06
N LEU A 190 -15.72 -5.66 -1.89
CA LEU A 190 -14.38 -5.11 -1.74
C LEU A 190 -14.37 -3.57 -1.74
N GLY A 191 -15.03 -2.96 -2.72
CA GLY A 191 -15.06 -1.50 -2.88
C GLY A 191 -15.69 -0.79 -1.67
N ASP A 192 -16.86 -1.27 -1.23
CA ASP A 192 -17.59 -0.71 -0.10
C ASP A 192 -16.81 -0.88 1.20
N ARG A 193 -16.22 -2.07 1.41
CA ARG A 193 -15.46 -2.37 2.62
C ARG A 193 -14.20 -1.51 2.75
N VAL A 194 -13.47 -1.35 1.65
CA VAL A 194 -12.27 -0.48 1.60
C VAL A 194 -12.65 0.98 1.84
N THR A 195 -13.74 1.45 1.23
CA THR A 195 -14.23 2.82 1.40
C THR A 195 -14.66 3.07 2.85
N ALA A 196 -15.46 2.19 3.43
CA ALA A 196 -15.90 2.31 4.83
C ALA A 196 -14.71 2.33 5.81
N LEU A 197 -13.66 1.51 5.57
CA LEU A 197 -12.46 1.55 6.39
C LEU A 197 -11.69 2.87 6.22
N ALA A 198 -11.55 3.35 5.00
CA ALA A 198 -10.88 4.62 4.70
C ALA A 198 -11.62 5.80 5.35
N GLU A 199 -12.95 5.84 5.29
CA GLU A 199 -13.77 6.86 5.94
C GLU A 199 -13.63 6.83 7.47
N LYS A 200 -13.62 5.63 8.06
CA LYS A 200 -13.40 5.45 9.50
C LYS A 200 -12.04 5.99 9.93
N ILE A 201 -10.97 5.71 9.17
CA ILE A 201 -9.63 6.24 9.46
C ILE A 201 -9.59 7.76 9.24
N ALA A 202 -10.16 8.26 8.14
CA ALA A 202 -10.20 9.68 7.80
C ALA A 202 -11.05 10.51 8.79
N GLY A 203 -11.95 9.86 9.54
CA GLY A 203 -12.73 10.48 10.61
C GLY A 203 -11.96 10.73 11.90
N ASN A 204 -10.80 10.09 12.08
CA ASN A 204 -9.94 10.28 13.26
C ASN A 204 -9.05 11.52 13.11
N ALA A 205 -8.42 11.95 14.23
CA ALA A 205 -7.48 13.06 14.26
C ALA A 205 -6.27 12.78 13.34
N PRO A 206 -6.11 13.50 12.21
CA PRO A 206 -5.15 13.10 11.17
C PRO A 206 -3.71 13.17 11.64
N VAL A 207 -3.34 14.16 12.47
CA VAL A 207 -1.98 14.28 13.00
C VAL A 207 -1.64 13.08 13.88
N ALA A 208 -2.57 12.64 14.74
CA ALA A 208 -2.37 11.47 15.59
C ALA A 208 -2.23 10.17 14.78
N VAL A 209 -3.08 9.96 13.77
CA VAL A 209 -3.01 8.80 12.88
C VAL A 209 -1.68 8.77 12.12
N GLN A 210 -1.27 9.90 11.54
CA GLN A 210 -0.03 10.02 10.79
C GLN A 210 1.20 9.81 11.68
N THR A 211 1.19 10.38 12.89
CA THR A 211 2.27 10.19 13.87
C THR A 211 2.38 8.73 14.30
N ALA A 212 1.26 8.07 14.58
CA ALA A 212 1.24 6.66 14.93
C ALA A 212 1.82 5.78 13.80
N LYS A 213 1.46 6.05 12.53
CA LYS A 213 2.07 5.35 11.38
C LYS A 213 3.58 5.55 11.35
N GLN A 214 4.08 6.80 11.49
CA GLN A 214 5.52 7.07 11.45
C GLN A 214 6.28 6.35 12.57
N LEU A 215 5.72 6.29 13.77
CA LEU A 215 6.30 5.54 14.88
C LEU A 215 6.39 4.04 14.59
N ILE A 216 5.34 3.45 14.03
CA ILE A 216 5.30 2.02 13.65
C ILE A 216 6.33 1.72 12.56
N VAL A 217 6.38 2.54 11.50
CA VAL A 217 7.30 2.34 10.36
C VAL A 217 8.76 2.51 10.77
N SER A 218 9.06 3.45 11.69
CA SER A 218 10.43 3.72 12.14
C SER A 218 10.94 2.78 13.24
N SER A 219 10.16 1.79 13.67
CA SER A 219 10.49 0.93 14.80
C SER A 219 10.85 1.75 16.05
N SER A 220 9.91 2.57 16.49
CA SER A 220 10.10 3.63 17.47
C SER A 220 10.60 3.15 18.84
N SER A 221 11.26 4.05 19.57
CA SER A 221 11.60 3.88 20.98
C SER A 221 10.59 4.60 21.89
N ALA A 222 10.54 4.22 23.17
CA ALA A 222 9.74 4.91 24.19
C ALA A 222 9.98 6.44 24.23
N THR A 223 11.19 6.88 23.92
CA THR A 223 11.52 8.31 23.83
C THR A 223 10.79 9.01 22.68
N LEU A 224 10.77 8.39 21.48
CA LEU A 224 10.04 8.93 20.33
C LEU A 224 8.52 8.93 20.57
N GLU A 225 7.98 7.90 21.21
CA GLU A 225 6.57 7.84 21.58
C GLU A 225 6.21 8.96 22.57
N SER A 226 7.06 9.22 23.56
CA SER A 226 6.87 10.30 24.53
C SER A 226 6.87 11.67 23.86
N LEU A 227 7.81 11.92 22.94
CA LEU A 227 7.86 13.17 22.17
C LEU A 227 6.63 13.32 21.25
N ALA A 228 6.24 12.25 20.57
CA ALA A 228 5.08 12.24 19.72
C ALA A 228 3.77 12.50 20.50
N ALA A 229 3.61 11.88 21.68
CA ALA A 229 2.49 12.13 22.58
C ALA A 229 2.42 13.59 23.03
N ALA A 230 3.57 14.17 23.41
CA ALA A 230 3.65 15.59 23.80
C ALA A 230 3.26 16.51 22.63
N VAL A 231 3.81 16.27 21.42
CA VAL A 231 3.47 17.06 20.22
C VAL A 231 1.99 16.97 19.90
N ASN A 232 1.40 15.77 19.92
CA ASN A 232 -0.02 15.59 19.67
C ASN A 232 -0.89 16.31 20.71
N ALA A 233 -0.48 16.37 21.99
CA ALA A 233 -1.23 17.04 23.06
C ALA A 233 -1.38 18.56 22.84
N PHE A 234 -0.50 19.19 22.06
CA PHE A 234 -0.62 20.60 21.69
C PHE A 234 -1.62 20.87 20.57
N SER A 235 -2.05 19.83 19.84
CA SER A 235 -2.99 20.01 18.72
C SER A 235 -4.38 20.42 19.19
N ASP A 236 -5.11 21.16 18.35
CA ASP A 236 -6.50 21.49 18.61
C ASP A 236 -7.39 20.22 18.53
N ASP A 237 -7.01 19.25 17.68
CA ASP A 237 -7.68 17.95 17.61
C ASP A 237 -7.59 17.17 18.94
N ALA A 238 -6.49 17.26 19.70
CA ALA A 238 -6.41 16.62 21.02
C ALA A 238 -7.37 17.27 22.03
N LYS A 239 -7.47 18.61 22.03
CA LYS A 239 -8.42 19.35 22.88
C LYS A 239 -9.86 18.98 22.52
N GLU A 240 -10.17 18.97 21.22
CA GLU A 240 -11.50 18.57 20.71
C GLU A 240 -11.83 17.13 21.09
N GLY A 241 -10.91 16.19 20.91
CA GLY A 241 -11.11 14.78 21.26
C GLY A 241 -11.46 14.61 22.75
N LEU A 242 -10.74 15.29 23.65
CA LEU A 242 -10.99 15.26 25.08
C LEU A 242 -12.34 15.93 25.44
N ALA A 243 -12.68 17.06 24.81
CA ALA A 243 -13.97 17.74 25.02
C ALA A 243 -15.13 16.85 24.55
N ALA A 244 -15.05 16.33 23.34
CA ALA A 244 -16.07 15.44 22.77
C ALA A 244 -16.30 14.19 23.63
N PHE A 245 -15.21 13.59 24.16
CA PHE A 245 -15.31 12.44 25.07
C PHE A 245 -16.07 12.78 26.36
N ARG A 246 -15.75 13.93 26.99
CA ARG A 246 -16.44 14.39 28.23
C ARG A 246 -17.91 14.69 27.96
N GLU A 247 -18.20 15.30 26.82
CA GLU A 247 -19.55 15.71 26.40
C GLU A 247 -20.38 14.58 25.77
N LYS A 248 -19.76 13.39 25.59
CA LYS A 248 -20.38 12.21 24.94
C LYS A 248 -20.94 12.50 23.54
N ARG A 249 -20.23 13.30 22.76
CA ARG A 249 -20.55 13.63 21.37
C ARG A 249 -19.46 13.15 20.40
N PRO A 250 -19.76 13.00 19.11
CA PRO A 250 -18.75 12.77 18.10
C PRO A 250 -17.77 13.94 18.01
N PRO A 251 -16.43 13.69 17.90
CA PRO A 251 -15.45 14.73 17.69
C PRO A 251 -15.46 15.25 16.25
N LYS A 252 -14.96 16.49 16.06
CA LYS A 252 -14.78 17.12 14.76
C LYS A 252 -13.31 17.49 14.58
N PHE A 253 -12.54 16.61 13.98
CA PHE A 253 -11.10 16.79 13.77
C PHE A 253 -10.80 17.57 12.49
N GLU A 254 -9.92 18.57 12.58
CA GLU A 254 -9.54 19.46 11.49
C GLU A 254 -8.08 19.29 11.03
N GLY A 255 -7.23 18.61 11.82
CA GLY A 255 -5.83 18.35 11.46
C GLY A 255 -4.89 19.49 11.84
N ARG A 256 -5.14 20.17 12.92
CA ARG A 256 -4.35 21.29 13.43
C ARG A 256 -4.23 21.29 14.96
#